data_395cce7d1e19e3eac1cad3ececf13cdf
#
_entry.id   395cce7d1e19e3eac1cad3ececf13cdf
#
_cell.length_a   1.000
_cell.length_b   1.000
_cell.length_c   1.000
_cell.angle_alpha   90.00
_cell.angle_beta   90.00
_cell.angle_gamma   90.00
#
_symmetry.space_group_name_H-M   'P 1'
#
loop_
_entity.id
_entity.type
_entity.pdbx_description
1 polymer ?
#
loop_
_entity_poly.entity_id
_entity_poly.type
_entity_poly.pdbx_seq_one_letter_code
_entity_poly.pdbx_strand_id
1 'polypeptide(L)'
;LTNPLTVDAVVLVGGKGTRLRPLTLSAPKPMLPTAGLPFLNHLLSRIAAAGIEHVILSTSYQAAVFEAEFGDGSKLGLQIDYVTEERPLGTGGGIANVAGHLRHDTAMVFNGDVLSGADLRQMLEFHTEQRSDVTLHLVRVGDPRAFGCVTTDDDGRVTAFVEKTQDPPTDQINAGTYIFGRDIIERIPTGREVSVEREVFPNLLADAGVKVCGYVDATYWRDMGTPEDFVRGSADLVRGIAPSPALRGHRGEQWVHDG
;
A
#
# COMPACT_ATOMS: atom_id res chain seq x y z
N LEU A 1 -8.20 7.62 -22.17
CA LEU A 1 -8.94 7.41 -20.94
C LEU A 1 -9.01 5.91 -20.72
N THR A 2 -8.40 5.40 -19.66
CA THR A 2 -8.52 3.99 -19.25
C THR A 2 -9.92 3.75 -18.70
N ASN A 3 -10.54 2.60 -19.03
CA ASN A 3 -11.83 2.25 -18.41
C ASN A 3 -11.68 2.15 -16.88
N PRO A 4 -12.67 2.66 -16.12
CA PRO A 4 -12.70 2.50 -14.68
C PRO A 4 -12.58 1.04 -14.24
N LEU A 5 -11.87 0.80 -13.14
CA LEU A 5 -11.79 -0.52 -12.51
C LEU A 5 -12.88 -0.66 -11.44
N THR A 6 -13.54 -1.81 -11.40
CA THR A 6 -14.56 -2.13 -10.39
C THR A 6 -13.89 -2.65 -9.10
N VAL A 7 -13.12 -1.77 -8.45
CA VAL A 7 -12.35 -2.07 -7.24
C VAL A 7 -12.21 -0.80 -6.40
N ASP A 8 -12.25 -0.94 -5.08
CA ASP A 8 -11.93 0.14 -4.14
C ASP A 8 -10.44 0.12 -3.80
N ALA A 9 -9.85 1.29 -3.55
CA ALA A 9 -8.53 1.37 -2.94
C ALA A 9 -8.65 1.68 -1.45
N VAL A 10 -7.94 0.93 -0.61
CA VAL A 10 -7.80 1.18 0.82
C VAL A 10 -6.35 1.53 1.10
N VAL A 11 -6.07 2.70 1.66
CA VAL A 11 -4.70 3.12 1.96
C VAL A 11 -4.53 3.25 3.47
N LEU A 12 -3.60 2.47 4.03
CA LEU A 12 -3.31 2.46 5.46
C LEU A 12 -2.30 3.57 5.78
N VAL A 13 -2.76 4.65 6.40
CA VAL A 13 -1.93 5.83 6.74
C VAL A 13 -1.85 6.11 8.24
N GLY A 14 -2.32 5.20 9.09
CA GLY A 14 -2.43 5.37 10.55
C GLY A 14 -1.12 5.22 11.35
N GLY A 15 0.01 4.92 10.73
CA GLY A 15 1.27 4.64 11.42
C GLY A 15 1.94 5.89 12.03
N LYS A 16 2.57 5.75 13.22
CA LYS A 16 3.25 6.84 13.94
C LYS A 16 4.57 7.29 13.31
N GLY A 17 5.15 6.53 12.37
CA GLY A 17 6.39 6.86 11.67
C GLY A 17 7.61 7.11 12.56
N THR A 18 7.70 6.45 13.73
CA THR A 18 8.70 6.74 14.78
C THR A 18 10.15 6.58 14.31
N ARG A 19 10.41 5.69 13.37
CA ARG A 19 11.75 5.47 12.77
C ARG A 19 12.27 6.66 11.96
N LEU A 20 11.36 7.53 11.47
CA LEU A 20 11.70 8.74 10.70
C LEU A 20 11.80 10.00 11.58
N ARG A 21 11.74 9.89 12.91
CA ARG A 21 11.96 11.06 13.77
C ARG A 21 13.35 11.64 13.56
N PRO A 22 13.51 12.99 13.57
CA PRO A 22 12.51 14.01 13.96
C PRO A 22 11.52 14.44 12.87
N LEU A 23 11.63 13.99 11.62
CA LEU A 23 10.78 14.44 10.51
C LEU A 23 9.28 14.24 10.78
N THR A 24 8.92 13.15 11.44
CA THR A 24 7.53 12.80 11.76
C THR A 24 7.02 13.42 13.07
N LEU A 25 7.72 14.39 13.64
CA LEU A 25 7.23 15.17 14.78
C LEU A 25 6.24 16.25 14.34
N SER A 26 6.40 16.80 13.14
CA SER A 26 5.60 17.90 12.60
C SER A 26 4.50 17.44 11.63
N ALA A 27 4.65 16.28 10.99
CA ALA A 27 3.70 15.75 10.02
C ALA A 27 3.69 14.21 10.03
N PRO A 28 2.55 13.57 9.72
CA PRO A 28 2.52 12.12 9.53
C PRO A 28 3.40 11.72 8.35
N LYS A 29 3.99 10.51 8.42
CA LYS A 29 4.94 10.00 7.42
C LYS A 29 4.43 10.15 5.97
N PRO A 30 3.16 9.80 5.63
CA PRO A 30 2.67 9.94 4.26
C PRO A 30 2.57 11.40 3.78
N MET A 31 2.64 12.38 4.68
CA MET A 31 2.61 13.81 4.37
C MET A 31 4.00 14.45 4.27
N LEU A 32 5.06 13.71 4.56
CA LEU A 32 6.41 14.22 4.39
C LEU A 32 6.71 14.53 2.93
N PRO A 33 7.32 15.71 2.62
CA PRO A 33 7.63 16.10 1.26
C PRO A 33 8.65 15.14 0.63
N THR A 34 8.29 14.60 -0.53
CA THR A 34 9.11 13.67 -1.32
C THR A 34 9.09 14.14 -2.76
N ALA A 35 10.24 14.50 -3.32
CA ALA A 35 10.32 15.15 -4.64
C ALA A 35 9.37 16.37 -4.78
N GLY A 36 9.22 17.18 -3.72
CA GLY A 36 8.43 18.41 -3.71
C GLY A 36 6.92 18.25 -3.46
N LEU A 37 6.42 17.03 -3.34
CA LEU A 37 5.01 16.71 -3.06
C LEU A 37 4.88 15.86 -1.80
N PRO A 38 3.73 15.86 -1.09
CA PRO A 38 3.46 14.87 -0.07
C PRO A 38 3.68 13.46 -0.61
N PHE A 39 4.33 12.58 0.17
CA PHE A 39 4.59 11.19 -0.26
C PHE A 39 3.31 10.49 -0.75
N LEU A 40 2.21 10.67 -0.03
CA LEU A 40 0.92 10.06 -0.38
C LEU A 40 0.40 10.47 -1.77
N ASN A 41 0.78 11.66 -2.25
CA ASN A 41 0.38 12.13 -3.59
C ASN A 41 0.90 11.21 -4.71
N HIS A 42 2.11 10.66 -4.56
CA HIS A 42 2.67 9.70 -5.53
C HIS A 42 1.85 8.41 -5.60
N LEU A 43 1.40 7.89 -4.46
CA LEU A 43 0.54 6.71 -4.39
C LEU A 43 -0.86 6.99 -4.95
N LEU A 44 -1.52 8.08 -4.52
CA LEU A 44 -2.85 8.45 -4.99
C LEU A 44 -2.89 8.69 -6.50
N SER A 45 -1.86 9.37 -7.05
CA SER A 45 -1.74 9.58 -8.49
C SER A 45 -1.56 8.27 -9.26
N ARG A 46 -0.89 7.27 -8.67
CA ARG A 46 -0.75 5.94 -9.28
C ARG A 46 -2.07 5.18 -9.26
N ILE A 47 -2.82 5.26 -8.16
CA ILE A 47 -4.17 4.68 -8.03
C ILE A 47 -5.10 5.28 -9.09
N ALA A 48 -5.14 6.61 -9.22
CA ALA A 48 -5.92 7.30 -10.25
C ALA A 48 -5.51 6.91 -11.67
N ALA A 49 -4.19 6.85 -11.95
CA ALA A 49 -3.66 6.46 -13.26
C ALA A 49 -4.01 5.02 -13.65
N ALA A 50 -4.20 4.14 -12.68
CA ALA A 50 -4.71 2.79 -12.90
C ALA A 50 -6.21 2.74 -13.23
N GLY A 51 -6.96 3.83 -12.99
CA GLY A 51 -8.41 3.90 -13.21
C GLY A 51 -9.23 3.43 -12.02
N ILE A 52 -8.65 3.44 -10.83
CA ILE A 52 -9.40 3.27 -9.57
C ILE A 52 -9.92 4.65 -9.19
N GLU A 53 -11.23 4.77 -8.97
CA GLU A 53 -11.88 6.05 -8.73
C GLU A 53 -12.18 6.29 -7.25
N HIS A 54 -12.45 5.25 -6.47
CA HIS A 54 -12.79 5.35 -5.06
C HIS A 54 -11.63 4.92 -4.16
N VAL A 55 -11.26 5.79 -3.22
CA VAL A 55 -10.17 5.58 -2.26
C VAL A 55 -10.67 5.79 -0.85
N ILE A 56 -10.35 4.88 0.05
CA ILE A 56 -10.62 5.00 1.47
C ILE A 56 -9.29 5.15 2.19
N LEU A 57 -9.05 6.30 2.82
CA LEU A 57 -7.89 6.51 3.68
C LEU A 57 -8.21 6.05 5.10
N SER A 58 -7.61 4.93 5.51
CA SER A 58 -7.66 4.47 6.90
C SER A 58 -6.66 5.28 7.72
N THR A 59 -7.17 6.27 8.44
CA THR A 59 -6.38 7.26 9.18
C THR A 59 -6.43 7.00 10.69
N SER A 60 -5.52 7.65 11.42
CA SER A 60 -5.52 7.70 12.87
C SER A 60 -5.75 9.13 13.37
N TYR A 61 -5.14 9.50 14.49
CA TYR A 61 -5.32 10.78 15.20
C TYR A 61 -5.05 12.09 14.39
N GLN A 62 -4.53 12.02 13.15
CA GLN A 62 -4.22 13.19 12.31
C GLN A 62 -5.02 13.24 10.99
N ALA A 63 -6.24 12.73 10.96
CA ALA A 63 -7.10 12.74 9.78
C ALA A 63 -7.22 14.11 9.11
N ALA A 64 -7.38 15.18 9.89
CA ALA A 64 -7.54 16.55 9.41
C ALA A 64 -6.38 17.05 8.51
N VAL A 65 -5.15 16.52 8.69
CA VAL A 65 -4.01 16.90 7.84
C VAL A 65 -4.18 16.36 6.42
N PHE A 66 -4.71 15.15 6.28
CA PHE A 66 -5.00 14.54 4.98
C PHE A 66 -6.19 15.21 4.30
N GLU A 67 -7.26 15.50 5.05
CA GLU A 67 -8.45 16.21 4.54
C GLU A 67 -8.09 17.62 4.04
N ALA A 68 -7.23 18.35 4.76
CA ALA A 68 -6.79 19.69 4.36
C ALA A 68 -6.00 19.67 3.04
N GLU A 69 -5.20 18.62 2.79
CA GLU A 69 -4.36 18.51 1.59
C GLU A 69 -5.15 17.98 0.38
N PHE A 70 -5.88 16.87 0.56
CA PHE A 70 -6.48 16.14 -0.55
C PHE A 70 -7.97 16.42 -0.76
N GLY A 71 -8.65 17.05 0.23
CA GLY A 71 -10.09 17.32 0.16
C GLY A 71 -10.92 16.08 -0.13
N ASP A 72 -11.84 16.18 -1.07
CA ASP A 72 -12.65 15.05 -1.56
C ASP A 72 -11.95 14.17 -2.63
N GLY A 73 -10.69 14.49 -2.99
CA GLY A 73 -9.92 13.79 -4.01
C GLY A 73 -10.15 14.26 -5.44
N SER A 74 -11.11 15.14 -5.70
CA SER A 74 -11.50 15.58 -7.05
C SER A 74 -10.34 16.16 -7.86
N LYS A 75 -9.40 16.86 -7.21
CA LYS A 75 -8.17 17.40 -7.86
C LYS A 75 -7.27 16.31 -8.45
N LEU A 76 -7.37 15.09 -7.95
CA LEU A 76 -6.60 13.93 -8.42
C LEU A 76 -7.45 13.01 -9.33
N GLY A 77 -8.71 13.37 -9.58
CA GLY A 77 -9.67 12.51 -10.28
C GLY A 77 -10.13 11.32 -9.45
N LEU A 78 -10.11 11.45 -8.13
CA LEU A 78 -10.52 10.44 -7.16
C LEU A 78 -11.73 10.90 -6.37
N GLN A 79 -12.37 9.95 -5.69
CA GLN A 79 -13.31 10.19 -4.59
C GLN A 79 -12.68 9.60 -3.32
N ILE A 80 -12.37 10.45 -2.33
CA ILE A 80 -11.67 10.04 -1.11
C ILE A 80 -12.62 10.07 0.08
N ASP A 81 -12.81 8.92 0.70
CA ASP A 81 -13.46 8.76 2.00
C ASP A 81 -12.38 8.65 3.09
N TYR A 82 -12.58 9.32 4.23
CA TYR A 82 -11.68 9.29 5.39
C TYR A 82 -12.32 8.50 6.51
N VAL A 83 -11.66 7.42 6.93
CA VAL A 83 -12.12 6.58 8.04
C VAL A 83 -11.10 6.63 9.15
N THR A 84 -11.48 7.23 10.29
CA THR A 84 -10.57 7.44 11.41
C THR A 84 -10.71 6.32 12.44
N GLU A 85 -9.56 5.80 12.89
CA GLU A 85 -9.49 4.86 14.01
C GLU A 85 -9.57 5.63 15.34
N GLU A 86 -10.51 5.29 16.20
CA GLU A 86 -10.62 5.85 17.57
C GLU A 86 -9.44 5.41 18.46
N ARG A 87 -8.85 4.27 18.15
CA ARG A 87 -7.67 3.70 18.79
C ARG A 87 -6.86 2.92 17.76
N PRO A 88 -5.56 2.67 17.98
CA PRO A 88 -4.76 1.87 17.05
C PRO A 88 -5.38 0.47 16.85
N LEU A 89 -5.71 0.15 15.60
CA LEU A 89 -6.32 -1.13 15.22
C LEU A 89 -5.32 -2.09 14.57
N GLY A 90 -4.10 -1.65 14.28
CA GLY A 90 -3.13 -2.41 13.50
C GLY A 90 -3.50 -2.50 12.02
N THR A 91 -2.68 -3.15 11.21
CA THR A 91 -2.88 -3.21 9.74
C THR A 91 -4.15 -3.96 9.36
N GLY A 92 -4.40 -5.13 9.95
CA GLY A 92 -5.61 -5.92 9.71
C GLY A 92 -6.88 -5.27 10.26
N GLY A 93 -6.81 -4.69 11.48
CA GLY A 93 -7.94 -3.98 12.06
C GLY A 93 -8.30 -2.72 11.29
N GLY A 94 -7.32 -2.00 10.74
CA GLY A 94 -7.54 -0.86 9.84
C GLY A 94 -8.26 -1.26 8.56
N ILE A 95 -7.92 -2.42 7.98
CA ILE A 95 -8.64 -3.00 6.82
C ILE A 95 -10.08 -3.35 7.20
N ALA A 96 -10.29 -4.03 8.32
CA ALA A 96 -11.64 -4.38 8.78
C ALA A 96 -12.51 -3.15 9.09
N ASN A 97 -11.91 -2.09 9.64
CA ASN A 97 -12.61 -0.86 10.01
C ASN A 97 -13.24 -0.12 8.82
N VAL A 98 -12.70 -0.31 7.61
CA VAL A 98 -13.19 0.33 6.39
C VAL A 98 -14.19 -0.52 5.61
N ALA A 99 -14.50 -1.74 6.03
CA ALA A 99 -15.36 -2.68 5.29
C ALA A 99 -16.73 -2.09 4.93
N GLY A 100 -17.35 -1.30 5.83
CA GLY A 100 -18.63 -0.64 5.60
C GLY A 100 -18.60 0.49 4.56
N HIS A 101 -17.43 0.96 4.17
CA HIS A 101 -17.22 2.01 3.15
C HIS A 101 -16.91 1.45 1.76
N LEU A 102 -16.69 0.15 1.63
CA LEU A 102 -16.44 -0.49 0.33
C LEU A 102 -17.69 -0.42 -0.55
N ARG A 103 -17.48 -0.06 -1.81
CA ARG A 103 -18.52 0.04 -2.86
C ARG A 103 -18.51 -1.17 -3.80
N HIS A 104 -17.39 -1.89 -3.83
CA HIS A 104 -17.17 -3.03 -4.71
C HIS A 104 -16.91 -4.31 -3.93
N ASP A 105 -16.97 -5.45 -4.61
CA ASP A 105 -16.70 -6.76 -4.02
C ASP A 105 -15.21 -7.07 -3.90
N THR A 106 -14.36 -6.20 -4.44
CA THR A 106 -12.89 -6.34 -4.40
C THR A 106 -12.28 -5.03 -3.89
N ALA A 107 -11.30 -5.14 -3.03
CA ALA A 107 -10.51 -4.01 -2.53
C ALA A 107 -9.02 -4.23 -2.76
N MET A 108 -8.33 -3.21 -3.26
CA MET A 108 -6.87 -3.16 -3.32
C MET A 108 -6.35 -2.34 -2.15
N VAL A 109 -5.60 -2.98 -1.27
CA VAL A 109 -5.09 -2.40 -0.02
C VAL A 109 -3.63 -2.05 -0.18
N PHE A 110 -3.25 -0.86 0.28
CA PHE A 110 -1.89 -0.33 0.18
C PHE A 110 -1.35 0.06 1.55
N ASN A 111 -0.12 -0.33 1.84
CA ASN A 111 0.65 0.31 2.88
C ASN A 111 1.02 1.72 2.40
N GLY A 112 0.61 2.75 3.14
CA GLY A 112 0.76 4.16 2.77
C GLY A 112 2.19 4.71 2.90
N ASP A 113 3.20 3.82 2.98
CA ASP A 113 4.60 4.16 3.16
C ASP A 113 5.53 3.41 2.19
N VAL A 114 4.98 2.84 1.13
CA VAL A 114 5.73 2.10 0.10
C VAL A 114 5.70 2.86 -1.23
N LEU A 115 6.87 3.05 -1.81
CA LEU A 115 7.05 3.56 -3.17
C LEU A 115 7.22 2.36 -4.11
N SER A 116 6.31 2.22 -5.08
CA SER A 116 6.26 1.05 -5.97
C SER A 116 5.91 1.44 -7.40
N GLY A 117 6.47 0.72 -8.35
CA GLY A 117 6.18 0.84 -9.79
C GLY A 117 5.26 -0.26 -10.31
N ALA A 118 4.71 -1.12 -9.45
CA ALA A 118 3.87 -2.24 -9.86
C ALA A 118 2.67 -1.78 -10.71
N ASP A 119 2.36 -2.54 -11.76
CA ASP A 119 1.16 -2.32 -12.57
C ASP A 119 -0.07 -2.86 -11.84
N LEU A 120 -0.88 -1.94 -11.32
CA LEU A 120 -2.07 -2.30 -10.54
C LEU A 120 -3.15 -3.00 -11.38
N ARG A 121 -3.21 -2.72 -12.70
CA ARG A 121 -4.14 -3.41 -13.60
C ARG A 121 -3.72 -4.85 -13.82
N GLN A 122 -2.46 -5.08 -14.14
CA GLN A 122 -1.92 -6.44 -14.29
C GLN A 122 -2.07 -7.26 -13.01
N MET A 123 -1.87 -6.63 -11.85
CA MET A 123 -2.08 -7.31 -10.56
C MET A 123 -3.55 -7.71 -10.35
N LEU A 124 -4.51 -6.86 -10.75
CA LEU A 124 -5.95 -7.16 -10.68
C LEU A 124 -6.36 -8.23 -11.71
N GLU A 125 -5.80 -8.17 -12.92
CA GLU A 125 -5.98 -9.20 -13.95
C GLU A 125 -5.50 -10.56 -13.44
N PHE A 126 -4.29 -10.62 -12.89
CA PHE A 126 -3.75 -11.83 -12.26
C PHE A 126 -4.65 -12.37 -11.15
N HIS A 127 -5.13 -11.50 -10.24
CA HIS A 127 -6.06 -11.88 -9.17
C HIS A 127 -7.31 -12.55 -9.72
N THR A 128 -7.88 -11.97 -10.78
CA THR A 128 -9.10 -12.46 -11.42
C THR A 128 -8.86 -13.79 -12.16
N GLU A 129 -7.78 -13.88 -12.93
CA GLU A 129 -7.41 -15.09 -13.68
C GLU A 129 -7.11 -16.26 -12.74
N GLN A 130 -6.43 -15.99 -11.64
CA GLN A 130 -6.16 -16.98 -10.60
C GLN A 130 -7.40 -17.35 -9.79
N ARG A 131 -8.48 -16.58 -9.89
CA ARG A 131 -9.67 -16.71 -9.01
C ARG A 131 -9.24 -16.75 -7.55
N SER A 132 -8.38 -15.82 -7.18
CA SER A 132 -7.84 -15.73 -5.83
C SER A 132 -8.84 -15.02 -4.91
N ASP A 133 -8.92 -15.47 -3.66
CA ASP A 133 -9.63 -14.73 -2.62
C ASP A 133 -8.76 -13.58 -2.08
N VAL A 134 -7.42 -13.81 -2.06
CA VAL A 134 -6.43 -12.80 -1.70
C VAL A 134 -5.22 -12.90 -2.64
N THR A 135 -4.70 -11.75 -3.07
CA THR A 135 -3.43 -11.67 -3.81
C THR A 135 -2.47 -10.74 -3.08
N LEU A 136 -1.25 -11.21 -2.82
CA LEU A 136 -0.16 -10.42 -2.26
C LEU A 136 0.77 -9.97 -3.38
N HIS A 137 1.11 -8.69 -3.42
CA HIS A 137 2.22 -8.19 -4.23
C HIS A 137 3.53 -8.59 -3.57
N LEU A 138 4.40 -9.22 -4.34
CA LEU A 138 5.70 -9.74 -3.91
C LEU A 138 6.82 -9.19 -4.78
N VAL A 139 7.95 -8.88 -4.15
CA VAL A 139 9.19 -8.49 -4.82
C VAL A 139 10.37 -9.27 -4.27
N ARG A 140 11.44 -9.38 -5.05
CA ARG A 140 12.69 -10.01 -4.60
C ARG A 140 13.69 -8.94 -4.16
N VAL A 141 14.32 -9.18 -3.01
CA VAL A 141 15.31 -8.25 -2.43
C VAL A 141 16.59 -8.98 -2.06
N GLY A 142 17.71 -8.24 -2.03
CA GLY A 142 19.01 -8.84 -1.69
C GLY A 142 19.14 -9.26 -0.22
N ASP A 143 18.44 -8.56 0.69
CA ASP A 143 18.38 -8.91 2.12
C ASP A 143 16.93 -8.87 2.62
N PRO A 144 16.28 -10.05 2.74
CA PRO A 144 14.88 -10.14 3.13
C PRO A 144 14.63 -10.12 4.65
N ARG A 145 15.67 -10.14 5.50
CA ARG A 145 15.55 -10.34 6.96
C ARG A 145 14.68 -9.32 7.68
N ALA A 146 14.59 -8.09 7.14
CA ALA A 146 13.80 -7.01 7.72
C ALA A 146 12.31 -7.03 7.33
N PHE A 147 11.90 -7.95 6.47
CA PHE A 147 10.57 -8.00 5.84
C PHE A 147 9.86 -9.32 6.12
N GLY A 148 8.58 -9.37 5.80
CA GLY A 148 7.82 -10.62 5.76
C GLY A 148 8.17 -11.43 4.52
N CYS A 149 8.78 -12.60 4.70
CA CYS A 149 9.11 -13.52 3.62
C CYS A 149 7.89 -14.34 3.21
N VAL A 150 7.68 -14.49 1.90
CA VAL A 150 6.53 -15.20 1.35
C VAL A 150 7.01 -16.24 0.37
N THR A 151 6.73 -17.51 0.65
CA THR A 151 7.01 -18.61 -0.29
C THR A 151 5.78 -18.92 -1.14
N THR A 152 6.00 -19.24 -2.39
CA THR A 152 4.96 -19.66 -3.35
C THR A 152 5.32 -21.00 -3.96
N ASP A 153 4.31 -21.76 -4.36
CA ASP A 153 4.50 -22.92 -5.24
C ASP A 153 4.62 -22.49 -6.72
N ASP A 154 4.77 -23.49 -7.62
CA ASP A 154 4.94 -23.27 -9.06
C ASP A 154 3.69 -22.64 -9.72
N ASP A 155 2.52 -22.77 -9.11
CA ASP A 155 1.25 -22.18 -9.56
C ASP A 155 1.05 -20.75 -8.99
N GLY A 156 2.01 -20.25 -8.21
CA GLY A 156 1.94 -18.93 -7.57
C GLY A 156 1.08 -18.89 -6.32
N ARG A 157 0.61 -20.03 -5.79
CA ARG A 157 -0.12 -20.07 -4.52
C ARG A 157 0.85 -19.83 -3.37
N VAL A 158 0.49 -18.99 -2.43
CA VAL A 158 1.27 -18.74 -1.21
C VAL A 158 1.24 -19.96 -0.32
N THR A 159 2.41 -20.49 0.05
CA THR A 159 2.58 -21.67 0.89
C THR A 159 2.98 -21.34 2.31
N ALA A 160 3.69 -20.21 2.53
CA ALA A 160 4.02 -19.74 3.86
C ALA A 160 4.24 -18.22 3.88
N PHE A 161 3.97 -17.61 5.03
CA PHE A 161 4.30 -16.22 5.36
C PHE A 161 5.09 -16.22 6.66
N VAL A 162 6.33 -15.72 6.63
CA VAL A 162 7.25 -15.69 7.78
C VAL A 162 7.68 -14.26 8.06
N GLU A 163 7.14 -13.66 9.11
CA GLU A 163 7.42 -12.27 9.48
C GLU A 163 8.79 -12.15 10.16
N LYS A 164 9.67 -11.34 9.55
CA LYS A 164 10.98 -10.91 10.08
C LYS A 164 11.79 -12.03 10.76
N THR A 165 12.56 -12.76 10.00
CA THR A 165 13.40 -13.86 10.50
C THR A 165 14.87 -13.63 10.17
N GLN A 166 15.78 -14.14 11.02
CA GLN A 166 17.21 -14.14 10.74
C GLN A 166 17.62 -15.21 9.72
N ASP A 167 16.76 -16.22 9.52
CA ASP A 167 16.96 -17.30 8.55
C ASP A 167 15.78 -17.29 7.54
N PRO A 168 15.80 -16.39 6.55
CA PRO A 168 14.73 -16.23 5.59
C PRO A 168 14.66 -17.43 4.61
N PRO A 169 13.49 -18.04 4.43
CA PRO A 169 13.33 -19.19 3.52
C PRO A 169 13.41 -18.80 2.04
N THR A 170 13.33 -17.52 1.71
CA THR A 170 13.32 -16.99 0.35
C THR A 170 13.77 -15.52 0.34
N ASP A 171 14.21 -15.04 -0.83
CA ASP A 171 14.46 -13.62 -1.11
C ASP A 171 13.18 -12.84 -1.48
N GLN A 172 12.04 -13.55 -1.59
CA GLN A 172 10.74 -13.02 -1.97
C GLN A 172 10.02 -12.47 -0.73
N ILE A 173 9.63 -11.21 -0.77
CA ILE A 173 9.05 -10.51 0.35
C ILE A 173 7.68 -9.91 0.04
N ASN A 174 6.90 -9.67 1.08
CA ASN A 174 5.68 -8.89 1.03
C ASN A 174 5.97 -7.43 0.68
N ALA A 175 5.45 -6.97 -0.45
CA ALA A 175 5.67 -5.63 -0.97
C ALA A 175 4.66 -4.58 -0.46
N GLY A 176 3.71 -4.95 0.40
CA GLY A 176 2.79 -4.02 1.04
C GLY A 176 1.63 -3.53 0.16
N THR A 177 1.29 -4.27 -0.89
CA THR A 177 0.06 -4.09 -1.67
C THR A 177 -0.68 -5.42 -1.74
N TYR A 178 -1.98 -5.40 -1.52
CA TYR A 178 -2.80 -6.60 -1.46
C TYR A 178 -4.09 -6.42 -2.26
N ILE A 179 -4.67 -7.49 -2.77
CA ILE A 179 -6.05 -7.52 -3.24
C ILE A 179 -6.83 -8.51 -2.38
N PHE A 180 -7.97 -8.09 -1.89
CA PHE A 180 -8.88 -8.88 -1.08
C PHE A 180 -10.26 -8.93 -1.70
N GLY A 181 -10.91 -10.09 -1.69
CA GLY A 181 -12.36 -10.17 -1.75
C GLY A 181 -13.00 -9.51 -0.52
N ARG A 182 -14.10 -8.82 -0.71
CA ARG A 182 -14.84 -8.14 0.37
C ARG A 182 -15.25 -9.11 1.49
N ASP A 183 -15.68 -10.31 1.14
CA ASP A 183 -16.04 -11.37 2.06
C ASP A 183 -14.89 -11.79 2.98
N ILE A 184 -13.64 -11.74 2.48
CA ILE A 184 -12.44 -12.00 3.29
C ILE A 184 -12.18 -10.84 4.26
N ILE A 185 -12.37 -9.58 3.82
CA ILE A 185 -12.22 -8.42 4.71
C ILE A 185 -13.24 -8.49 5.85
N GLU A 186 -14.48 -8.85 5.56
CA GLU A 186 -15.56 -8.99 6.56
C GLU A 186 -15.31 -10.09 7.59
N ARG A 187 -14.42 -11.05 7.32
CA ARG A 187 -13.97 -12.09 8.25
C ARG A 187 -12.87 -11.63 9.22
N ILE A 188 -12.21 -10.49 8.96
CA ILE A 188 -11.16 -9.96 9.82
C ILE A 188 -11.79 -9.46 11.14
N PRO A 189 -11.25 -9.86 12.31
CA PRO A 189 -11.79 -9.44 13.59
C PRO A 189 -11.81 -7.91 13.75
N THR A 190 -12.91 -7.36 14.20
CA THR A 190 -13.12 -5.94 14.47
C THR A 190 -12.93 -5.59 15.94
N GLY A 191 -12.80 -4.28 16.24
CA GLY A 191 -12.84 -3.78 17.62
C GLY A 191 -11.62 -4.12 18.47
N ARG A 192 -10.51 -4.61 17.87
CA ARG A 192 -9.23 -4.84 18.53
C ARG A 192 -8.07 -4.61 17.56
N GLU A 193 -6.86 -4.55 18.09
CA GLU A 193 -5.66 -4.54 17.26
C GLU A 193 -5.48 -5.92 16.57
N VAL A 194 -5.30 -5.90 15.25
CA VAL A 194 -5.05 -7.07 14.40
C VAL A 194 -3.95 -6.73 13.42
N SER A 195 -2.93 -7.60 13.32
CA SER A 195 -1.89 -7.50 12.28
C SER A 195 -2.27 -8.35 11.08
N VAL A 196 -2.25 -7.77 9.88
CA VAL A 196 -2.48 -8.52 8.65
C VAL A 196 -1.40 -9.59 8.44
N GLU A 197 -0.15 -9.26 8.79
CA GLU A 197 1.01 -10.13 8.58
C GLU A 197 1.09 -11.28 9.60
N ARG A 198 0.74 -10.99 10.86
CA ARG A 198 0.91 -11.95 11.98
C ARG A 198 -0.32 -12.76 12.29
N GLU A 199 -1.50 -12.27 11.93
CA GLU A 199 -2.77 -12.92 12.23
C GLU A 199 -3.56 -13.27 10.98
N VAL A 200 -3.83 -12.28 10.09
CA VAL A 200 -4.74 -12.49 8.97
C VAL A 200 -4.14 -13.48 7.97
N PHE A 201 -2.95 -13.21 7.43
CA PHE A 201 -2.36 -14.10 6.44
C PHE A 201 -2.11 -15.52 6.96
N PRO A 202 -1.54 -15.75 8.17
CA PRO A 202 -1.40 -17.11 8.70
C PRO A 202 -2.74 -17.83 8.83
N ASN A 203 -3.80 -17.15 9.28
CA ASN A 203 -5.12 -17.77 9.40
C ASN A 203 -5.73 -18.12 8.04
N LEU A 204 -5.57 -17.24 7.03
CA LEU A 204 -6.06 -17.51 5.68
C LEU A 204 -5.29 -18.68 5.02
N LEU A 205 -3.99 -18.79 5.27
CA LEU A 205 -3.19 -19.91 4.76
C LEU A 205 -3.54 -21.26 5.43
N ALA A 206 -4.05 -21.22 6.66
CA ALA A 206 -4.52 -22.40 7.36
C ALA A 206 -5.94 -22.85 6.91
N ASP A 207 -6.69 -21.98 6.25
CA ASP A 207 -8.04 -22.25 5.72
C ASP A 207 -7.95 -22.84 4.31
N ALA A 208 -8.19 -24.14 4.18
CA ALA A 208 -8.15 -24.82 2.87
C ALA A 208 -9.21 -24.31 1.87
N GLY A 209 -10.25 -23.62 2.34
CA GLY A 209 -11.29 -23.01 1.52
C GLY A 209 -10.88 -21.66 0.92
N VAL A 210 -9.71 -21.11 1.31
CA VAL A 210 -9.22 -19.80 0.84
C VAL A 210 -8.03 -19.97 -0.07
N LYS A 211 -8.07 -19.31 -1.23
CA LYS A 211 -6.97 -19.28 -2.18
C LYS A 211 -6.19 -17.97 -2.05
N VAL A 212 -4.96 -18.05 -1.53
CA VAL A 212 -4.03 -16.93 -1.44
C VAL A 212 -2.94 -17.08 -2.50
N CYS A 213 -2.78 -16.09 -3.39
CA CYS A 213 -1.76 -16.09 -4.44
C CYS A 213 -0.76 -14.95 -4.26
N GLY A 214 0.45 -15.15 -4.77
CA GLY A 214 1.52 -14.16 -4.83
C GLY A 214 1.71 -13.64 -6.25
N TYR A 215 1.55 -12.34 -6.44
CA TYR A 215 1.91 -11.64 -7.68
C TYR A 215 3.33 -11.12 -7.54
N VAL A 216 4.28 -11.79 -8.20
CA VAL A 216 5.71 -11.43 -8.15
C VAL A 216 6.03 -10.54 -9.33
N ASP A 217 6.59 -9.35 -9.07
CA ASP A 217 7.12 -8.50 -10.11
C ASP A 217 8.54 -8.01 -9.80
N ALA A 218 9.19 -7.40 -10.80
CA ALA A 218 10.54 -6.86 -10.71
C ALA A 218 10.58 -5.34 -10.90
N THR A 219 9.44 -4.68 -10.75
CA THR A 219 9.35 -3.21 -10.88
C THR A 219 10.02 -2.52 -9.69
N TYR A 220 10.20 -1.20 -9.81
CA TYR A 220 10.76 -0.41 -8.71
C TYR A 220 9.95 -0.61 -7.42
N TRP A 221 10.65 -0.88 -6.32
CA TRP A 221 10.05 -1.00 -5.00
C TRP A 221 10.99 -0.46 -3.92
N ARG A 222 10.43 0.29 -2.96
CA ARG A 222 11.13 0.76 -1.77
C ARG A 222 10.17 1.00 -0.60
N ASP A 223 10.47 0.38 0.54
CA ASP A 223 9.89 0.77 1.83
C ASP A 223 10.55 2.07 2.29
N MET A 224 9.77 3.12 2.47
CA MET A 224 10.24 4.44 2.94
C MET A 224 10.38 4.49 4.47
N GLY A 225 10.72 3.37 5.10
CA GLY A 225 10.69 3.16 6.56
C GLY A 225 11.84 3.78 7.34
N THR A 226 12.97 4.07 6.71
CA THR A 226 14.16 4.64 7.34
C THR A 226 14.50 6.01 6.74
N PRO A 227 15.24 6.89 7.45
CA PRO A 227 15.73 8.15 6.89
C PRO A 227 16.53 7.96 5.60
N GLU A 228 17.36 6.91 5.54
CA GLU A 228 18.17 6.59 4.37
C GLU A 228 17.29 6.22 3.17
N ASP A 229 16.31 5.33 3.35
CA ASP A 229 15.38 4.93 2.29
C ASP A 229 14.50 6.10 1.86
N PHE A 230 14.11 6.97 2.78
CA PHE A 230 13.34 8.17 2.48
C PHE A 230 14.10 9.12 1.56
N VAL A 231 15.39 9.38 1.86
CA VAL A 231 16.26 10.22 1.02
C VAL A 231 16.50 9.55 -0.34
N ARG A 232 16.81 8.26 -0.36
CA ARG A 232 17.03 7.49 -1.60
C ARG A 232 15.78 7.47 -2.49
N GLY A 233 14.61 7.16 -1.91
CA GLY A 233 13.35 7.15 -2.66
C GLY A 233 12.99 8.51 -3.23
N SER A 234 13.24 9.60 -2.48
CA SER A 234 13.07 10.97 -2.96
C SER A 234 14.00 11.28 -4.15
N ALA A 235 15.28 10.89 -4.05
CA ALA A 235 16.24 11.03 -5.13
C ALA A 235 15.87 10.19 -6.36
N ASP A 236 15.38 8.97 -6.17
CA ASP A 236 14.94 8.08 -7.26
C ASP A 236 13.73 8.66 -8.01
N LEU A 237 12.80 9.31 -7.30
CA LEU A 237 11.68 10.04 -7.91
C LEU A 237 12.17 11.21 -8.77
N VAL A 238 13.06 12.05 -8.24
CA VAL A 238 13.63 13.19 -8.96
C VAL A 238 14.40 12.75 -10.21
N ARG A 239 15.13 11.63 -10.12
CA ARG A 239 15.89 11.05 -11.24
C ARG A 239 15.02 10.31 -12.25
N GLY A 240 13.74 10.07 -11.94
CA GLY A 240 12.82 9.29 -12.76
C GLY A 240 13.10 7.79 -12.76
N ILE A 241 13.85 7.29 -11.78
CA ILE A 241 14.07 5.85 -11.52
C ILE A 241 12.81 5.25 -10.90
N ALA A 242 12.26 5.91 -9.87
CA ALA A 242 10.98 5.58 -9.32
C ALA A 242 9.87 6.22 -10.18
N PRO A 243 8.92 5.45 -10.71
CA PRO A 243 7.84 6.01 -11.52
C PRO A 243 6.82 6.71 -10.62
N SER A 244 6.40 7.92 -11.04
CA SER A 244 5.29 8.63 -10.39
C SER A 244 4.48 9.41 -11.42
N PRO A 245 3.18 9.11 -11.57
CA PRO A 245 2.29 9.93 -12.40
C PRO A 245 2.17 11.37 -11.93
N ALA A 246 2.31 11.64 -10.62
CA ALA A 246 2.28 12.99 -10.04
C ALA A 246 3.37 13.92 -10.61
N LEU A 247 4.47 13.36 -11.11
CA LEU A 247 5.60 14.11 -11.67
C LEU A 247 5.55 14.21 -13.20
N ARG A 248 4.52 13.66 -13.86
CA ARG A 248 4.35 13.78 -15.32
C ARG A 248 4.01 15.23 -15.68
N GLY A 249 4.82 15.83 -16.54
CA GLY A 249 4.70 17.26 -16.93
C GLY A 249 5.71 18.18 -16.24
N HIS A 250 6.35 17.75 -15.16
CA HIS A 250 7.36 18.53 -14.44
C HIS A 250 8.80 18.20 -14.88
N ARG A 251 8.99 17.32 -15.86
CA ARG A 251 10.32 17.01 -16.41
C ARG A 251 10.84 18.20 -17.21
N GLY A 252 11.73 18.98 -16.61
CA GLY A 252 12.44 20.07 -17.26
C GLY A 252 12.09 21.48 -16.81
N GLU A 253 11.08 21.68 -15.97
CA GLU A 253 10.91 22.94 -15.26
C GLU A 253 11.80 22.94 -14.02
N GLN A 254 12.68 23.92 -13.98
CA GLN A 254 13.63 24.10 -12.89
C GLN A 254 12.88 24.25 -11.57
N TRP A 255 13.16 23.35 -10.63
CA TRP A 255 12.89 23.56 -9.22
C TRP A 255 13.86 24.63 -8.70
N VAL A 256 13.67 25.87 -9.11
CA VAL A 256 14.38 27.01 -8.54
C VAL A 256 13.58 27.45 -7.32
N HIS A 257 14.05 27.07 -6.14
CA HIS A 257 13.67 27.77 -4.94
C HIS A 257 14.24 29.19 -5.05
N ASP A 258 13.38 30.16 -5.23
CA ASP A 258 13.71 31.53 -4.83
C ASP A 258 13.88 31.52 -3.32
N GLY A 259 15.12 31.70 -2.88
CA GLY A 259 15.57 31.67 -1.49
C GLY A 259 15.05 32.82 -0.64
#